data_ec149813e1e37b7f507023062b76c7d9
#
_entry.id   ec149813e1e37b7f507023062b76c7d9
#
_cell.length_a   1.000
_cell.length_b   1.000
_cell.length_c   1.000
_cell.angle_alpha   90.00
_cell.angle_beta   90.00
_cell.angle_gamma   90.00
#
_symmetry.space_group_name_H-M   'P 1'
#
loop_
_entity.id
_entity.type
_entity.pdbx_description
1 polymer ?
#
loop_
_entity_poly.entity_id
_entity_poly.type
_entity_poly.pdbx_seq_one_letter_code
_entity_poly.pdbx_strand_id
1 'polypeptide(L)'
;ELPELNDEYVASKTEFKTVEDLRANYKERMQKAAEANAKAEYEHELIDLAVANAKFSVPEIMIEDKISQMVEEMKMSLESRKMSLDMYMQYTGLDMAKIRENQRPVAEENVKTDLVLDAIAKAEDIQVDMADVDAEIAAISAQHGASPEEVKKIIKGNGTMGLLLANILRRKAAHVVIDLSLIHI
;
A
#
# COMPACT_ATOMS: atom_id res chain seq x y z
N GLU A 1 25.62 9.46 30.63
CA GLU A 1 26.41 8.44 29.92
C GLU A 1 25.51 7.29 29.54
N LEU A 2 25.67 6.76 28.31
CA LEU A 2 24.93 5.59 27.89
C LEU A 2 25.53 4.36 28.58
N PRO A 3 24.68 3.42 29.08
CA PRO A 3 25.18 2.19 29.69
C PRO A 3 25.97 1.36 28.67
N GLU A 4 27.00 0.65 29.13
CA GLU A 4 27.80 -0.24 28.31
C GLU A 4 26.94 -1.40 27.80
N LEU A 5 27.01 -1.65 26.49
CA LEU A 5 26.27 -2.74 25.85
C LEU A 5 26.98 -4.07 26.10
N ASN A 6 26.59 -4.75 27.16
CA ASN A 6 27.08 -6.07 27.55
C ASN A 6 25.94 -7.09 27.68
N ASP A 7 26.26 -8.36 27.84
CA ASP A 7 25.26 -9.44 27.91
C ASP A 7 24.29 -9.26 29.08
N GLU A 8 24.78 -8.77 30.20
CA GLU A 8 23.95 -8.54 31.38
C GLU A 8 22.91 -7.44 31.13
N TYR A 9 23.30 -6.35 30.51
CA TYR A 9 22.39 -5.29 30.08
C TYR A 9 21.38 -5.78 29.08
N VAL A 10 21.81 -6.54 28.06
CA VAL A 10 20.91 -7.11 27.03
C VAL A 10 19.88 -8.04 27.66
N ALA A 11 20.30 -8.96 28.52
CA ALA A 11 19.41 -9.89 29.21
C ALA A 11 18.42 -9.20 30.15
N SER A 12 18.79 -8.03 30.71
CA SER A 12 17.91 -7.26 31.62
C SER A 12 16.87 -6.42 30.90
N LYS A 13 17.08 -6.06 29.61
CA LYS A 13 16.24 -5.11 28.85
C LYS A 13 15.56 -5.71 27.62
N THR A 14 15.97 -6.90 27.20
CA THR A 14 15.46 -7.57 26.00
C THR A 14 15.18 -9.06 26.31
N GLU A 15 14.59 -9.75 25.35
CA GLU A 15 14.39 -11.21 25.39
C GLU A 15 15.65 -12.02 25.03
N PHE A 16 16.73 -11.34 24.60
CA PHE A 16 17.99 -11.96 24.20
C PHE A 16 18.91 -12.12 25.41
N LYS A 17 19.74 -13.17 25.38
CA LYS A 17 20.68 -13.48 26.47
C LYS A 17 22.05 -12.86 26.29
N THR A 18 22.46 -12.64 25.04
CA THR A 18 23.76 -12.11 24.69
C THR A 18 23.66 -10.95 23.70
N VAL A 19 24.70 -10.12 23.65
CA VAL A 19 24.87 -9.06 22.64
C VAL A 19 24.95 -9.67 21.24
N GLU A 20 25.54 -10.87 21.11
CA GLU A 20 25.69 -11.58 19.84
C GLU A 20 24.31 -12.03 19.30
N ASP A 21 23.46 -12.63 20.14
CA ASP A 21 22.09 -13.01 19.76
C ASP A 21 21.27 -11.80 19.34
N LEU A 22 21.38 -10.70 20.07
CA LEU A 22 20.72 -9.44 19.74
C LEU A 22 21.17 -8.92 18.36
N ARG A 23 22.47 -8.88 18.12
CA ARG A 23 23.04 -8.46 16.83
C ARG A 23 22.63 -9.37 15.68
N ALA A 24 22.66 -10.68 15.89
CA ALA A 24 22.25 -11.66 14.89
C ALA A 24 20.78 -11.47 14.50
N ASN A 25 19.90 -11.31 15.48
CA ASN A 25 18.48 -11.05 15.25
C ASN A 25 18.24 -9.73 14.48
N TYR A 26 18.90 -8.64 14.90
CA TYR A 26 18.78 -7.36 14.20
C TYR A 26 19.30 -7.45 12.77
N LYS A 27 20.45 -8.12 12.55
CA LYS A 27 21.01 -8.34 11.21
C LYS A 27 20.02 -9.10 10.33
N GLU A 28 19.47 -10.19 10.81
CA GLU A 28 18.47 -10.98 10.08
C GLU A 28 17.22 -10.16 9.74
N ARG A 29 16.69 -9.40 10.70
CA ARG A 29 15.54 -8.53 10.48
C ARG A 29 15.83 -7.43 9.46
N MET A 30 16.99 -6.78 9.56
CA MET A 30 17.41 -5.75 8.61
C MET A 30 17.62 -6.34 7.21
N GLN A 31 18.21 -7.54 7.11
CA GLN A 31 18.39 -8.22 5.84
C GLN A 31 17.04 -8.57 5.20
N LYS A 32 16.12 -9.19 5.95
CA LYS A 32 14.77 -9.50 5.47
C LYS A 32 14.01 -8.23 5.03
N ALA A 33 14.15 -7.15 5.79
CA ALA A 33 13.53 -5.88 5.42
C ALA A 33 14.16 -5.30 4.13
N ALA A 34 15.48 -5.36 3.98
CA ALA A 34 16.16 -4.89 2.78
C ALA A 34 15.78 -5.73 1.54
N GLU A 35 15.72 -7.05 1.67
CA GLU A 35 15.29 -7.96 0.61
C GLU A 35 13.81 -7.69 0.20
N ALA A 36 12.93 -7.52 1.19
CA ALA A 36 11.53 -7.20 0.93
C ALA A 36 11.37 -5.82 0.23
N ASN A 37 12.12 -4.81 0.67
CA ASN A 37 12.10 -3.49 0.05
C ASN A 37 12.65 -3.54 -1.39
N ALA A 38 13.78 -4.21 -1.62
CA ALA A 38 14.36 -4.35 -2.96
C ALA A 38 13.42 -5.09 -3.92
N LYS A 39 12.71 -6.13 -3.41
CA LYS A 39 11.70 -6.84 -4.18
C LYS A 39 10.52 -5.91 -4.54
N ALA A 40 9.99 -5.17 -3.56
CA ALA A 40 8.88 -4.26 -3.78
C ALA A 40 9.25 -3.14 -4.77
N GLU A 41 10.46 -2.59 -4.67
CA GLU A 41 10.98 -1.58 -5.60
C GLU A 41 11.08 -2.13 -7.03
N TYR A 42 11.65 -3.33 -7.19
CA TYR A 42 11.71 -4.01 -8.48
C TYR A 42 10.32 -4.27 -9.09
N GLU A 43 9.38 -4.78 -8.28
CA GLU A 43 8.00 -5.01 -8.73
C GLU A 43 7.32 -3.70 -9.16
N HIS A 44 7.57 -2.60 -8.44
CA HIS A 44 7.05 -1.28 -8.79
C HIS A 44 7.63 -0.77 -10.11
N GLU A 45 8.95 -0.85 -10.30
CA GLU A 45 9.61 -0.46 -11.54
C GLU A 45 9.07 -1.22 -12.77
N LEU A 46 8.76 -2.51 -12.63
CA LEU A 46 8.17 -3.29 -13.72
C LEU A 46 6.77 -2.79 -14.12
N ILE A 47 5.96 -2.42 -13.13
CA ILE A 47 4.64 -1.85 -13.39
C ILE A 47 4.78 -0.48 -14.03
N ASP A 48 5.69 0.36 -13.56
CA ASP A 48 5.96 1.68 -14.13
C ASP A 48 6.41 1.58 -15.59
N LEU A 49 7.24 0.60 -15.92
CA LEU A 49 7.64 0.34 -17.32
C LEU A 49 6.44 -0.08 -18.17
N ALA A 50 5.53 -0.90 -17.66
CA ALA A 50 4.31 -1.27 -18.37
C ALA A 50 3.41 -0.04 -18.61
N VAL A 51 3.27 0.82 -17.60
CA VAL A 51 2.51 2.08 -17.69
C VAL A 51 3.15 3.04 -18.69
N ALA A 52 4.47 3.20 -18.67
CA ALA A 52 5.21 4.07 -19.59
C ALA A 52 5.09 3.65 -21.06
N ASN A 53 4.95 2.35 -21.31
CA ASN A 53 4.75 1.80 -22.64
C ASN A 53 3.30 1.94 -23.17
N ALA A 54 2.34 2.18 -22.28
CA ALA A 54 0.94 2.35 -22.64
C ALA A 54 0.67 3.75 -23.22
N LYS A 55 -0.09 3.82 -24.33
CA LYS A 55 -0.42 5.08 -24.99
C LYS A 55 -1.92 5.33 -24.92
N PHE A 56 -2.33 6.18 -23.99
CA PHE A 56 -3.72 6.60 -23.82
C PHE A 56 -3.79 7.97 -23.16
N SER A 57 -4.95 8.60 -23.17
CA SER A 57 -5.22 9.82 -22.41
C SER A 57 -6.12 9.50 -21.23
N VAL A 58 -5.80 10.07 -20.08
CA VAL A 58 -6.62 9.93 -18.87
C VAL A 58 -7.68 11.02 -18.87
N PRO A 59 -8.98 10.69 -18.75
CA PRO A 59 -10.02 11.69 -18.60
C PRO A 59 -9.84 12.49 -17.31
N GLU A 60 -9.98 13.80 -17.40
CA GLU A 60 -9.80 14.72 -16.28
C GLU A 60 -10.67 14.38 -15.08
N ILE A 61 -11.89 13.93 -15.33
CA ILE A 61 -12.82 13.53 -14.26
C ILE A 61 -12.25 12.41 -13.38
N MET A 62 -11.52 11.44 -13.96
CA MET A 62 -10.91 10.35 -13.20
C MET A 62 -9.78 10.85 -12.29
N ILE A 63 -9.02 11.85 -12.76
CA ILE A 63 -7.96 12.47 -11.96
C ILE A 63 -8.58 13.22 -10.79
N GLU A 64 -9.63 14.01 -11.02
CA GLU A 64 -10.32 14.77 -9.98
C GLU A 64 -11.00 13.87 -8.94
N ASP A 65 -11.58 12.75 -9.36
CA ASP A 65 -12.14 11.75 -8.46
C ASP A 65 -11.04 11.10 -7.59
N LYS A 66 -9.90 10.77 -8.19
CA LYS A 66 -8.75 10.22 -7.46
C LYS A 66 -8.17 11.21 -6.46
N ILE A 67 -8.03 12.49 -6.84
CA ILE A 67 -7.60 13.55 -5.91
C ILE A 67 -8.57 13.64 -4.73
N SER A 68 -9.88 13.58 -4.99
CA SER A 68 -10.89 13.64 -3.94
C SER A 68 -10.79 12.46 -2.98
N GLN A 69 -10.56 11.26 -3.50
CA GLN A 69 -10.29 10.06 -2.70
C GLN A 69 -9.03 10.23 -1.84
N MET A 70 -7.92 10.69 -2.44
CA MET A 70 -6.64 10.88 -1.72
C MET A 70 -6.74 11.95 -0.63
N VAL A 71 -7.53 13.00 -0.84
CA VAL A 71 -7.80 14.02 0.20
C VAL A 71 -8.61 13.43 1.36
N GLU A 72 -9.59 12.56 1.08
CA GLU A 72 -10.37 11.90 2.14
C GLU A 72 -9.51 10.88 2.92
N GLU A 73 -8.63 10.14 2.24
CA GLU A 73 -7.65 9.25 2.88
C GLU A 73 -6.68 10.04 3.77
N MET A 74 -6.19 11.19 3.30
CA MET A 74 -5.36 12.10 4.08
C MET A 74 -6.10 12.58 5.34
N LYS A 75 -7.37 12.98 5.21
CA LYS A 75 -8.20 13.41 6.34
C LYS A 75 -8.34 12.28 7.38
N MET A 76 -8.67 11.06 6.96
CA MET A 76 -8.74 9.91 7.86
C MET A 76 -7.41 9.61 8.55
N SER A 77 -6.29 9.72 7.82
CA SER A 77 -4.95 9.57 8.38
C SER A 77 -4.62 10.63 9.44
N LEU A 78 -5.01 11.87 9.21
CA LEU A 78 -4.84 12.96 10.18
C LEU A 78 -5.71 12.73 11.43
N GLU A 79 -6.97 12.35 11.24
CA GLU A 79 -7.91 12.07 12.35
C GLU A 79 -7.40 10.92 13.24
N SER A 80 -6.80 9.89 12.66
CA SER A 80 -6.17 8.79 13.43
C SER A 80 -5.04 9.27 14.35
N ARG A 81 -4.41 10.40 13.98
CA ARG A 81 -3.37 11.09 14.76
C ARG A 81 -3.92 12.25 15.61
N LYS A 82 -5.25 12.32 15.77
CA LYS A 82 -5.96 13.37 16.52
C LYS A 82 -5.75 14.78 15.96
N MET A 83 -5.55 14.91 14.66
CA MET A 83 -5.41 16.17 13.94
C MET A 83 -6.55 16.29 12.92
N SER A 84 -7.23 17.44 12.86
CA SER A 84 -8.19 17.70 11.78
C SER A 84 -7.49 18.26 10.54
N LEU A 85 -8.13 18.14 9.37
CA LEU A 85 -7.63 18.74 8.14
C LEU A 85 -7.50 20.28 8.26
N ASP A 86 -8.43 20.92 8.96
CA ASP A 86 -8.37 22.39 9.22
C ASP A 86 -7.15 22.77 10.07
N MET A 87 -6.85 22.00 11.11
CA MET A 87 -5.65 22.20 11.91
C MET A 87 -4.38 22.02 11.08
N TYR A 88 -4.36 20.99 10.20
CA TYR A 88 -3.25 20.77 9.28
C TYR A 88 -3.05 21.97 8.33
N MET A 89 -4.13 22.46 7.72
CA MET A 89 -4.09 23.64 6.83
C MET A 89 -3.59 24.89 7.58
N GLN A 90 -4.07 25.13 8.80
CA GLN A 90 -3.59 26.25 9.62
C GLN A 90 -2.11 26.13 9.96
N TYR A 91 -1.64 24.93 10.30
CA TYR A 91 -0.25 24.68 10.69
C TYR A 91 0.72 24.78 9.51
N THR A 92 0.32 24.29 8.33
CA THR A 92 1.15 24.29 7.12
C THR A 92 1.02 25.55 6.27
N GLY A 93 -0.02 26.36 6.48
CA GLY A 93 -0.35 27.50 5.63
C GLY A 93 -0.89 27.12 4.25
N LEU A 94 -1.23 25.84 4.02
CA LEU A 94 -1.81 25.36 2.78
C LEU A 94 -3.33 25.52 2.81
N ASP A 95 -3.90 25.90 1.68
CA ASP A 95 -5.34 25.82 1.44
C ASP A 95 -5.72 24.51 0.72
N MET A 96 -7.01 24.25 0.62
CA MET A 96 -7.53 23.06 -0.05
C MET A 96 -7.14 22.99 -1.53
N ALA A 97 -7.10 24.13 -2.22
CA ALA A 97 -6.72 24.18 -3.63
C ALA A 97 -5.27 23.74 -3.82
N LYS A 98 -4.37 24.19 -2.95
CA LYS A 98 -2.96 23.82 -2.98
C LYS A 98 -2.73 22.36 -2.57
N ILE A 99 -3.50 21.86 -1.61
CA ILE A 99 -3.46 20.42 -1.26
C ILE A 99 -3.85 19.57 -2.48
N ARG A 100 -4.95 19.91 -3.15
CA ARG A 100 -5.40 19.19 -4.36
C ARG A 100 -4.38 19.30 -5.50
N GLU A 101 -3.80 20.48 -5.73
CA GLU A 101 -2.75 20.70 -6.74
C GLU A 101 -1.53 19.80 -6.45
N ASN A 102 -1.11 19.71 -5.20
CA ASN A 102 0.03 18.88 -4.80
C ASN A 102 -0.25 17.38 -4.97
N GLN A 103 -1.51 16.93 -4.84
CA GLN A 103 -1.90 15.54 -5.04
C GLN A 103 -2.06 15.15 -6.51
N ARG A 104 -2.27 16.11 -7.41
CA ARG A 104 -2.59 15.87 -8.83
C ARG A 104 -1.56 14.98 -9.55
N PRO A 105 -0.22 15.20 -9.45
CA PRO A 105 0.73 14.35 -10.16
C PRO A 105 0.63 12.88 -9.75
N VAL A 106 0.51 12.63 -8.45
CA VAL A 106 0.38 11.27 -7.90
C VAL A 106 -0.97 10.65 -8.27
N ALA A 107 -2.04 11.44 -8.26
CA ALA A 107 -3.37 10.98 -8.69
C ALA A 107 -3.38 10.57 -10.17
N GLU A 108 -2.76 11.36 -11.04
CA GLU A 108 -2.64 11.05 -12.47
C GLU A 108 -1.88 9.75 -12.71
N GLU A 109 -0.76 9.55 -12.01
CA GLU A 109 0.04 8.32 -12.08
C GLU A 109 -0.75 7.11 -11.59
N ASN A 110 -1.41 7.23 -10.44
CA ASN A 110 -2.27 6.18 -9.90
C ASN A 110 -3.39 5.79 -10.87
N VAL A 111 -4.07 6.77 -11.49
CA VAL A 111 -5.14 6.48 -12.46
C VAL A 111 -4.57 5.79 -13.70
N LYS A 112 -3.40 6.21 -14.20
CA LYS A 112 -2.71 5.53 -15.32
C LYS A 112 -2.42 4.08 -14.98
N THR A 113 -1.86 3.82 -13.81
CA THR A 113 -1.55 2.47 -13.32
C THR A 113 -2.82 1.63 -13.21
N ASP A 114 -3.87 2.16 -12.59
CA ASP A 114 -5.16 1.50 -12.44
C ASP A 114 -5.73 1.07 -13.81
N LEU A 115 -5.71 1.98 -14.81
CA LEU A 115 -6.23 1.72 -16.14
C LEU A 115 -5.41 0.68 -16.93
N VAL A 116 -4.08 0.70 -16.78
CA VAL A 116 -3.20 -0.30 -17.41
C VAL A 116 -3.44 -1.68 -16.80
N LEU A 117 -3.51 -1.78 -15.48
CA LEU A 117 -3.77 -3.04 -14.81
C LEU A 117 -5.17 -3.59 -15.12
N ASP A 118 -6.19 -2.72 -15.20
CA ASP A 118 -7.54 -3.11 -15.63
C ASP A 118 -7.55 -3.64 -17.08
N ALA A 119 -6.77 -3.03 -17.97
CA ALA A 119 -6.62 -3.50 -19.37
C ALA A 119 -5.90 -4.85 -19.43
N ILE A 120 -4.85 -5.05 -18.65
CA ILE A 120 -4.12 -6.32 -18.54
C ILE A 120 -5.05 -7.40 -17.96
N ALA A 121 -5.77 -7.11 -16.90
CA ALA A 121 -6.73 -8.04 -16.30
C ALA A 121 -7.76 -8.52 -17.32
N LYS A 122 -8.24 -7.63 -18.19
CA LYS A 122 -9.17 -7.96 -19.25
C LYS A 122 -8.52 -8.77 -20.37
N ALA A 123 -7.29 -8.45 -20.75
CA ALA A 123 -6.58 -9.13 -21.84
C ALA A 123 -6.21 -10.57 -21.46
N GLU A 124 -5.83 -10.78 -20.21
CA GLU A 124 -5.44 -12.08 -19.62
C GLU A 124 -6.63 -12.85 -19.03
N ASP A 125 -7.86 -12.36 -19.19
CA ASP A 125 -9.10 -12.96 -18.63
C ASP A 125 -9.01 -13.28 -17.15
N ILE A 126 -8.40 -12.38 -16.37
CA ILE A 126 -8.19 -12.56 -14.94
C ILE A 126 -9.53 -12.47 -14.21
N GLN A 127 -9.86 -13.51 -13.45
CA GLN A 127 -11.07 -13.60 -12.65
C GLN A 127 -10.76 -13.48 -11.16
N VAL A 128 -11.67 -12.88 -10.42
CA VAL A 128 -11.64 -12.83 -8.95
C VAL A 128 -12.68 -13.80 -8.43
N ASP A 129 -12.26 -14.77 -7.66
CA ASP A 129 -13.14 -15.73 -7.02
C ASP A 129 -13.38 -15.45 -5.53
N MET A 130 -14.20 -16.26 -4.88
CA MET A 130 -14.50 -16.08 -3.45
C MET A 130 -13.29 -16.36 -2.55
N ALA A 131 -12.37 -17.22 -2.97
CA ALA A 131 -11.15 -17.50 -2.21
C ALA A 131 -10.22 -16.27 -2.20
N ASP A 132 -10.11 -15.56 -3.30
CA ASP A 132 -9.39 -14.28 -3.38
C ASP A 132 -9.97 -13.25 -2.42
N VAL A 133 -11.30 -13.14 -2.39
CA VAL A 133 -12.03 -12.20 -1.51
C VAL A 133 -11.82 -12.58 -0.04
N ASP A 134 -11.94 -13.85 0.31
CA ASP A 134 -11.76 -14.32 1.69
C ASP A 134 -10.31 -14.14 2.15
N ALA A 135 -9.32 -14.36 1.27
CA ALA A 135 -7.92 -14.11 1.55
C ALA A 135 -7.64 -12.62 1.83
N GLU A 136 -8.23 -11.71 1.02
CA GLU A 136 -8.07 -10.28 1.22
C GLU A 136 -8.71 -9.81 2.52
N ILE A 137 -9.92 -10.28 2.81
CA ILE A 137 -10.61 -9.99 4.08
C ILE A 137 -9.78 -10.49 5.27
N ALA A 138 -9.18 -11.67 5.17
CA ALA A 138 -8.30 -12.20 6.21
C ALA A 138 -7.06 -11.33 6.41
N ALA A 139 -6.45 -10.82 5.33
CA ALA A 139 -5.31 -9.92 5.39
C ALA A 139 -5.67 -8.58 6.07
N ILE A 140 -6.80 -7.97 5.69
CA ILE A 140 -7.31 -6.75 6.32
C ILE A 140 -7.61 -7.00 7.81
N SER A 141 -8.22 -8.13 8.15
CA SER A 141 -8.53 -8.52 9.52
C SER A 141 -7.27 -8.62 10.38
N ALA A 142 -6.23 -9.27 9.86
CA ALA A 142 -4.95 -9.42 10.56
C ALA A 142 -4.26 -8.05 10.78
N GLN A 143 -4.33 -7.16 9.79
CA GLN A 143 -3.71 -5.84 9.87
C GLN A 143 -4.39 -4.94 10.90
N HIS A 144 -5.72 -5.03 11.03
CA HIS A 144 -6.50 -4.16 11.91
C HIS A 144 -6.91 -4.80 13.24
N GLY A 145 -6.57 -6.08 13.46
CA GLY A 145 -6.93 -6.81 14.68
C GLY A 145 -8.46 -7.02 14.82
N ALA A 146 -9.19 -6.99 13.70
CA ALA A 146 -10.63 -7.21 13.65
C ALA A 146 -10.95 -8.64 13.19
N SER A 147 -12.16 -9.11 13.45
CA SER A 147 -12.59 -10.41 12.92
C SER A 147 -12.96 -10.32 11.43
N PRO A 148 -12.78 -11.39 10.63
CA PRO A 148 -13.18 -11.40 9.21
C PRO A 148 -14.67 -11.06 9.00
N GLU A 149 -15.53 -11.47 9.92
CA GLU A 149 -16.96 -11.20 9.86
C GLU A 149 -17.28 -9.71 10.08
N GLU A 150 -16.58 -9.03 10.99
CA GLU A 150 -16.68 -7.59 11.19
C GLU A 150 -16.23 -6.82 9.95
N VAL A 151 -15.07 -7.21 9.38
CA VAL A 151 -14.56 -6.59 8.14
C VAL A 151 -15.54 -6.79 6.99
N LYS A 152 -16.09 -7.99 6.80
CA LYS A 152 -17.14 -8.28 5.81
C LYS A 152 -18.38 -7.39 6.00
N LYS A 153 -18.81 -7.22 7.23
CA LYS A 153 -19.98 -6.40 7.57
C LYS A 153 -19.74 -4.93 7.24
N ILE A 154 -18.54 -4.41 7.56
CA ILE A 154 -18.15 -3.02 7.26
C ILE A 154 -18.12 -2.80 5.74
N ILE A 155 -17.46 -3.68 4.99
CA ILE A 155 -17.34 -3.59 3.52
C ILE A 155 -18.74 -3.60 2.86
N LYS A 156 -19.63 -4.50 3.31
CA LYS A 156 -21.02 -4.55 2.82
C LYS A 156 -21.82 -3.32 3.22
N GLY A 157 -21.68 -2.86 4.46
CA GLY A 157 -22.39 -1.69 4.97
C GLY A 157 -22.02 -0.39 4.28
N ASN A 158 -20.76 -0.24 3.91
CA ASN A 158 -20.23 0.94 3.20
C ASN A 158 -20.39 0.83 1.67
N GLY A 159 -20.84 -0.29 1.13
CA GLY A 159 -20.98 -0.50 -0.31
C GLY A 159 -19.62 -0.58 -1.06
N THR A 160 -18.52 -0.85 -0.34
CA THR A 160 -17.15 -0.84 -0.91
C THR A 160 -16.70 -2.18 -1.49
N MET A 161 -17.61 -3.15 -1.63
CA MET A 161 -17.30 -4.46 -2.20
C MET A 161 -16.76 -4.36 -3.64
N GLY A 162 -17.32 -3.46 -4.46
CA GLY A 162 -16.82 -3.24 -5.82
C GLY A 162 -15.37 -2.74 -5.85
N LEU A 163 -15.01 -1.86 -4.92
CA LEU A 163 -13.63 -1.38 -4.79
C LEU A 163 -12.68 -2.50 -4.35
N LEU A 164 -13.10 -3.33 -3.39
CA LEU A 164 -12.32 -4.49 -2.97
C LEU A 164 -12.03 -5.44 -4.15
N LEU A 165 -13.06 -5.78 -4.93
CA LEU A 165 -12.91 -6.65 -6.10
C LEU A 165 -11.98 -6.04 -7.15
N ALA A 166 -12.09 -4.74 -7.42
CA ALA A 166 -11.20 -4.03 -8.35
C ALA A 166 -9.74 -4.06 -7.86
N ASN A 167 -9.50 -3.85 -6.58
CA ASN A 167 -8.15 -3.89 -6.00
C ASN A 167 -7.55 -5.31 -6.09
N ILE A 168 -8.32 -6.35 -5.81
CA ILE A 168 -7.89 -7.75 -5.96
C ILE A 168 -7.54 -8.04 -7.42
N LEU A 169 -8.40 -7.63 -8.36
CA LEU A 169 -8.20 -7.83 -9.79
C LEU A 169 -6.89 -7.19 -10.27
N ARG A 170 -6.66 -5.92 -9.91
CA ARG A 170 -5.45 -5.18 -10.28
C ARG A 170 -4.20 -5.80 -9.67
N ARG A 171 -4.26 -6.26 -8.42
CA ARG A 171 -3.14 -6.96 -7.79
C ARG A 171 -2.81 -8.26 -8.52
N LYS A 172 -3.81 -9.05 -8.93
CA LYS A 172 -3.60 -10.24 -9.75
C LYS A 172 -2.99 -9.89 -11.12
N ALA A 173 -3.43 -8.81 -11.76
CA ALA A 173 -2.85 -8.31 -13.00
C ALA A 173 -1.39 -7.86 -12.83
N ALA A 174 -1.06 -7.18 -11.73
CA ALA A 174 0.31 -6.80 -11.41
C ALA A 174 1.22 -8.03 -11.26
N HIS A 175 0.75 -9.10 -10.59
CA HIS A 175 1.51 -10.35 -10.49
C HIS A 175 1.78 -10.98 -11.84
N VAL A 176 0.82 -10.95 -12.79
CA VAL A 176 1.05 -11.44 -14.15
C VAL A 176 2.18 -10.67 -14.84
N VAL A 177 2.20 -9.33 -14.71
CA VAL A 177 3.30 -8.50 -15.28
C VAL A 177 4.65 -8.91 -14.68
N ILE A 178 4.71 -9.11 -13.37
CA ILE A 178 5.93 -9.48 -12.64
C ILE A 178 6.39 -10.87 -13.09
N ASP A 179 5.50 -11.85 -13.11
CA ASP A 179 5.80 -13.23 -13.48
C ASP A 179 6.29 -13.33 -14.92
N LEU A 180 5.65 -12.63 -15.86
CA LEU A 180 6.09 -12.59 -17.26
C LEU A 180 7.48 -11.98 -17.42
N SER A 181 7.84 -10.99 -16.62
CA SER A 181 9.18 -10.38 -16.65
C SER A 181 10.27 -11.32 -16.15
N LEU A 182 9.96 -12.17 -15.15
CA LEU A 182 10.90 -13.15 -14.60
C LEU A 182 11.19 -14.33 -15.56
N ILE A 183 10.27 -14.61 -16.50
CA ILE A 183 10.44 -15.69 -17.52
C ILE A 183 11.40 -15.26 -18.64
N HIS A 184 11.62 -13.96 -18.83
CA HIS A 184 12.47 -13.41 -19.88
C HIS A 184 13.88 -12.99 -19.45
N ILE A 185 14.24 -13.28 -18.18
CA ILE A 185 15.61 -13.13 -17.66
C ILE A 185 16.29 -14.50 -17.60
#